data_e2fe41a7d85e30187c3e4a93d49d46ab
#
_entry.id   e2fe41a7d85e30187c3e4a93d49d46ab
#
_cell.length_a   1.000
_cell.length_b   1.000
_cell.length_c   1.000
_cell.angle_alpha   90.00
_cell.angle_beta   90.00
_cell.angle_gamma   90.00
#
_symmetry.space_group_name_H-M   'P 1'
#
loop_
_entity.id
_entity.type
_entity.pdbx_description
1 polymer ?
#
loop_
_entity_poly.entity_id
_entity_poly.type
_entity_poly.pdbx_seq_one_letter_code
_entity_poly.pdbx_strand_id
1 'polypeptide(L)' 'MIKTFIIFGMMCFIDPKIEDQFPKCFNILEQPFIYYKGEENCLIAVKKKGQVLREIYTKKGLTITEGYLKCIEVNPNVNT' A
#
# COMPACT_ATOMS: atom_id res chain seq x y z
N MET A 1 -15.93 17.43 12.28
CA MET A 1 -15.57 16.04 12.64
C MET A 1 -14.45 15.56 11.74
N ILE A 2 -13.39 15.01 12.34
CA ILE A 2 -12.26 14.52 11.57
C ILE A 2 -12.53 13.09 11.14
N LYS A 3 -12.42 12.85 9.84
CA LYS A 3 -12.59 11.51 9.29
C LYS A 3 -11.33 10.70 9.51
N THR A 4 -11.50 9.40 9.67
CA THR A 4 -10.40 8.48 9.89
C THR A 4 -10.20 7.63 8.63
N PHE A 5 -8.93 7.40 8.27
CA PHE A 5 -8.57 6.68 7.06
C PHE A 5 -7.55 5.59 7.36
N ILE A 6 -7.57 4.57 6.52
CA ILE A 6 -6.50 3.57 6.50
C ILE A 6 -5.92 3.53 5.09
N ILE A 7 -4.71 3.02 4.99
CA ILE A 7 -4.06 2.84 3.69
C ILE A 7 -4.34 1.42 3.21
N PHE A 8 -4.80 1.34 1.97
CA PHE A 8 -5.04 0.08 1.30
C PHE A 8 -4.47 0.17 -0.11
N GLY A 9 -3.95 -0.94 -0.61
CA GLY A 9 -3.46 -0.93 -1.97
C GLY A 9 -3.20 -2.30 -2.52
N MET A 10 -2.59 -2.30 -3.68
CA MET A 10 -2.20 -3.52 -4.37
C MET A 10 -0.90 -3.25 -5.09
N MET A 11 -0.08 -4.27 -5.21
CA MET A 11 1.17 -4.17 -5.95
C MET A 11 1.41 -5.45 -6.72
N CYS A 12 1.84 -5.29 -7.97
CA CYS A 12 2.18 -6.40 -8.84
C CYS A 12 3.64 -6.28 -9.21
N PHE A 13 4.32 -7.42 -9.25
CA PHE A 13 5.74 -7.43 -9.60
C PHE A 13 6.10 -8.68 -10.37
N ILE A 14 7.21 -8.58 -11.09
CA ILE A 14 7.81 -9.71 -11.81
C ILE A 14 9.21 -9.92 -11.24
N ASP A 15 9.56 -11.18 -10.97
CA ASP A 15 10.93 -11.54 -10.63
C ASP A 15 11.64 -11.97 -11.91
N PRO A 16 12.59 -11.16 -12.40
CA PRO A 16 13.27 -11.48 -13.67
C PRO A 16 14.17 -12.71 -13.58
N LYS A 17 14.43 -13.22 -12.38
CA LYS A 17 15.23 -14.43 -12.19
C LYS A 17 14.44 -15.71 -12.39
N ILE A 18 13.12 -15.61 -12.45
CA ILE A 18 12.24 -16.76 -12.63
C ILE A 18 11.81 -16.80 -14.10
N GLU A 19 11.89 -17.98 -14.71
CA GLU A 19 11.51 -18.15 -16.13
C GLU A 19 10.06 -17.78 -16.38
N ASP A 20 9.20 -18.06 -15.43
CA ASP A 20 7.78 -17.77 -15.54
C ASP A 20 7.57 -16.31 -15.16
N GLN A 21 7.51 -15.44 -16.14
CA GLN A 21 7.44 -14.00 -15.92
C GLN A 21 6.02 -13.47 -15.82
N PHE A 22 5.15 -14.19 -15.13
CA PHE A 22 3.81 -13.69 -14.88
C PHE A 22 3.82 -12.76 -13.66
N PRO A 23 3.16 -11.60 -13.77
CA PRO A 23 3.08 -10.70 -12.61
C PRO A 23 2.37 -11.36 -11.45
N LYS A 24 2.95 -11.22 -10.27
CA LYS A 24 2.33 -11.65 -9.03
C LYS A 24 1.81 -10.42 -8.31
N CYS A 25 0.57 -10.47 -7.91
CA CYS A 25 -0.07 -9.35 -7.26
C CYS A 25 -0.47 -9.71 -5.84
N PHE A 26 -0.37 -8.74 -4.94
CA PHE A 26 -0.82 -8.94 -3.57
C PHE A 26 -1.40 -7.63 -3.03
N ASN A 27 -2.29 -7.79 -2.07
CA ASN A 27 -2.89 -6.64 -1.41
C ASN A 27 -1.95 -6.09 -0.35
N ILE A 28 -1.97 -4.78 -0.20
CA ILE A 28 -1.17 -4.09 0.81
C ILE A 28 -2.11 -3.55 1.86
N LEU A 29 -1.89 -3.97 3.09
CA LEU A 29 -2.68 -3.52 4.21
C LEU A 29 -1.76 -3.45 5.43
N GLU A 30 -1.77 -2.34 6.12
CA GLU A 30 -0.92 -2.19 7.30
C GLU A 30 -1.38 -3.09 8.44
N GLN A 31 -0.44 -3.79 9.05
CA GLN A 31 -0.70 -4.72 10.15
C GLN A 31 0.26 -4.42 11.29
N PRO A 32 -0.21 -3.99 12.49
CA PRO A 32 -1.60 -3.67 12.78
C PRO A 32 -2.12 -2.46 12.02
N PHE A 33 -3.43 -2.29 12.00
CA PHE A 33 -4.01 -1.14 11.31
C PHE A 33 -3.53 0.16 11.92
N ILE A 34 -3.14 1.06 11.04
CA ILE A 34 -2.79 2.43 11.42
C ILE A 34 -3.90 3.34 10.95
N TYR A 35 -4.46 4.10 11.88
CA TYR A 35 -5.56 5.00 11.58
C TYR A 35 -5.03 6.42 11.44
N TYR A 36 -5.27 7.01 10.28
CA TYR A 36 -4.83 8.37 9.99
C TYR A 36 -6.00 9.33 10.17
N LYS A 37 -5.79 10.38 10.93
CA LYS A 37 -6.82 11.39 11.15
C LYS A 37 -6.75 12.42 10.02
N GLY A 38 -7.81 12.47 9.22
CA GLY A 38 -7.88 13.36 8.06
C GLY A 38 -7.23 12.79 6.83
N GLU A 39 -7.86 13.08 5.68
CA GLU A 39 -7.39 12.58 4.39
C GLU A 39 -5.99 13.07 4.06
N GLU A 40 -5.69 14.32 4.40
CA GLU A 40 -4.40 14.91 4.10
C GLU A 40 -3.26 14.14 4.75
N ASN A 41 -3.41 13.77 6.02
CA ASN A 41 -2.39 13.00 6.73
C ASN A 41 -2.22 11.62 6.11
N CYS A 42 -3.31 11.00 5.69
CA CYS A 42 -3.25 9.71 5.03
C CYS A 42 -2.52 9.81 3.69
N LEU A 43 -2.80 10.84 2.90
CA LEU A 43 -2.15 11.03 1.60
C LEU A 43 -0.65 11.26 1.72
N ILE A 44 -0.22 11.98 2.76
CA ILE A 44 1.20 12.16 3.03
C ILE A 44 1.85 10.81 3.34
N ALA A 45 1.19 10.00 4.16
CA ALA A 45 1.70 8.69 4.52
C ALA A 45 1.74 7.75 3.30
N VAL A 46 0.77 7.85 2.41
CA VAL A 46 0.74 7.08 1.17
C VAL A 46 1.98 7.37 0.32
N LYS A 47 2.33 8.63 0.17
CA LYS A 47 3.52 9.01 -0.59
C LYS A 47 4.79 8.39 -0.01
N LYS A 48 4.95 8.49 1.30
CA LYS A 48 6.13 7.93 1.97
C LYS A 48 6.17 6.41 1.86
N LYS A 49 5.04 5.77 2.08
CA LYS A 49 4.95 4.31 2.02
C LYS A 49 5.24 3.79 0.61
N GLY A 50 4.72 4.48 -0.40
CA GLY A 50 4.97 4.10 -1.78
C GLY A 50 6.43 4.16 -2.15
N GLN A 51 7.15 5.20 -1.70
CA GLN A 51 8.57 5.33 -1.93
C GLN A 51 9.35 4.20 -1.26
N VAL A 52 9.03 3.91 -0.01
CA VAL A 52 9.71 2.84 0.76
C VAL A 52 9.50 1.49 0.09
N LEU A 53 8.28 1.17 -0.30
CA LEU A 53 7.99 -0.10 -0.95
C LEU A 53 8.73 -0.24 -2.27
N ARG A 54 8.77 0.83 -3.06
CA ARG A 54 9.45 0.84 -4.33
C ARG A 54 10.95 0.60 -4.15
N GLU A 55 11.55 1.22 -3.15
CA GLU A 55 12.96 1.03 -2.86
C GLU A 55 13.25 -0.40 -2.42
N ILE A 56 12.40 -0.95 -1.54
CA ILE A 56 12.59 -2.32 -1.05
C ILE A 56 12.57 -3.33 -2.19
N TYR A 57 11.58 -3.24 -3.08
CA TYR A 57 11.46 -4.18 -4.17
C TYR A 57 12.55 -4.01 -5.21
N THR A 58 12.94 -2.77 -5.48
CA THR A 58 14.05 -2.51 -6.40
C THR A 58 15.35 -3.13 -5.87
N LYS A 59 15.60 -3.01 -4.57
CA LYS A 59 16.78 -3.61 -3.96
C LYS A 59 16.76 -5.13 -4.02
N LYS A 60 15.59 -5.74 -4.01
CA LYS A 60 15.45 -7.18 -4.13
C LYS A 60 15.56 -7.66 -5.57
N GLY A 61 15.71 -6.74 -6.51
CA GLY A 61 15.81 -7.10 -7.93
C GLY A 61 14.47 -7.40 -8.58
N LEU A 62 13.38 -7.01 -7.95
CA LEU A 62 12.05 -7.22 -8.50
C LEU A 62 11.64 -6.01 -9.35
N THR A 63 10.88 -6.29 -10.40
CA THR A 63 10.35 -5.24 -11.27
C THR A 63 8.88 -5.02 -10.94
N ILE A 64 8.55 -3.81 -10.50
CA ILE A 64 7.16 -3.45 -10.22
C ILE A 64 6.48 -3.15 -11.55
N THR A 65 5.43 -3.89 -11.86
CA THR A 65 4.68 -3.71 -13.10
C THR A 65 3.48 -2.80 -12.91
N GLU A 66 2.89 -2.86 -11.72
CA GLU A 66 1.67 -2.11 -11.45
C GLU A 66 1.52 -1.99 -9.93
N GLY A 67 0.89 -0.93 -9.50
CA GLY A 67 0.63 -0.79 -8.08
C GLY A 67 -0.09 0.50 -7.76
N TYR A 68 -0.81 0.50 -6.65
CA TYR A 68 -1.42 1.72 -6.12
C TYR A 68 -1.58 1.60 -4.62
N LEU A 69 -1.63 2.77 -3.98
CA LEU A 69 -1.99 2.92 -2.58
C LEU A 69 -3.06 4.00 -2.52
N LYS A 70 -4.06 3.79 -1.73
CA LYS A 70 -5.13 4.77 -1.57
C LYS A 70 -5.58 4.85 -0.13
N CYS A 71 -6.24 5.94 0.20
CA CYS A 71 -6.80 6.16 1.52
C CYS A 71 -8.27 5.78 1.50
N ILE A 72 -8.66 4.92 2.41
CA ILE A 72 -10.04 4.47 2.53
C ILE A 72 -10.60 5.00 3.84
N GLU A 73 -11.73 5.68 3.77
CA GLU A 73 -12.40 6.17 4.95
C GLU A 73 -12.97 5.00 5.75
N VAL A 74 -12.69 5.01 7.05
CA VAL A 74 -13.20 3.98 7.95
C VAL A 74 -13.79 4.64 9.18
N ASN A 75 -14.65 3.92 9.86
CA ASN A 75 -15.20 4.40 11.12
C ASN A 75 -14.87 3.37 12.20
N PRO A 76 -13.73 3.54 12.88
CA PRO A 76 -13.30 2.56 13.87
C PRO A 76 -14.20 2.48 15.10
N ASN A 77 -15.12 3.44 15.25
CA ASN A 77 -16.04 3.45 16.38
C ASN A 77 -17.40 2.83 16.09
N VAL A 78 -17.56 2.29 14.90
CA VAL A 78 -18.81 1.59 14.60
C VAL A 78 -18.81 0.26 15.29
N ASN A 79 -19.71 0.13 16.25
CA ASN A 79 -19.96 -1.14 16.93
C ASN A 79 -21.10 -1.83 16.23
N THR A 80 -20.81 -2.93 15.71
CA THR A 80 -21.84 -3.75 15.12
C THR A 80 -22.23 -4.85 16.07
#